data_5b62a59937f4a4eca904c9153b7c313e
#
_entry.id   5b62a59937f4a4eca904c9153b7c313e
#
_cell.length_a   1.000
_cell.length_b   1.000
_cell.length_c   1.000
_cell.angle_alpha   90.00
_cell.angle_beta   90.00
_cell.angle_gamma   90.00
#
_symmetry.space_group_name_H-M   'P 1'
#
loop_
_entity.id
_entity.type
_entity.pdbx_description
1 polymer ?
#
loop_
_entity_poly.entity_id
_entity_poly.type
_entity_poly.pdbx_seq_one_letter_code
_entity_poly.pdbx_strand_id
1 'polypeptide(L)'
;MAALHACMEAWLAREPYHKAKCVFARYFLKNAGEQRSQVQARHLFPAPCALSFIEQPPANKTELAVWLYLKEPETVPNKYTHYWTTEKFHLGGSVAQQTKKLLEDYQEWLQAKGCTMKDHCLRTWFFISDIDTNYPAFAKTRTDYFRELGMDETTHYIASTGIEGANGAPGSYVTMDAYAVSGLEPSQVTYLQATTHLIPAKTYGVTSERGVALQFEDRRHIFISGTASIDAAGNIVEPGNIRGQTLRMWENVEVLLAQADATWQDVAQIIVYLRRQEDLPLVRALFTSRFPDIPTLIVMGKVCRPAWLIEMECMAIYAKG
;
A
#
# COMPACT_ATOMS: atom_id res chain seq x y z
N MET A 1 -18.50 9.32 -12.69
CA MET A 1 -17.36 10.23 -12.48
C MET A 1 -17.80 11.59 -11.94
N ALA A 2 -18.64 12.36 -12.61
CA ALA A 2 -19.11 13.67 -12.10
C ALA A 2 -19.74 13.59 -10.69
N ALA A 3 -20.53 12.57 -10.41
CA ALA A 3 -21.14 12.36 -9.11
C ALA A 3 -20.09 12.08 -8.01
N LEU A 4 -19.04 11.32 -8.31
CA LEU A 4 -17.96 11.09 -7.34
C LEU A 4 -17.22 12.39 -7.03
N HIS A 5 -16.87 13.18 -8.02
CA HIS A 5 -16.21 14.47 -7.81
C HIS A 5 -17.06 15.42 -6.98
N ALA A 6 -18.36 15.53 -7.28
CA ALA A 6 -19.28 16.34 -6.49
C ALA A 6 -19.37 15.86 -5.03
N CYS A 7 -19.40 14.55 -4.79
CA CYS A 7 -19.34 13.99 -3.44
C CYS A 7 -18.01 14.30 -2.74
N MET A 8 -16.88 14.20 -3.45
CA MET A 8 -15.57 14.53 -2.91
C MET A 8 -15.46 16.01 -2.54
N GLU A 9 -15.88 16.90 -3.42
CA GLU A 9 -15.92 18.35 -3.15
C GLU A 9 -16.76 18.67 -1.94
N ALA A 10 -17.99 18.14 -1.87
CA ALA A 10 -18.88 18.36 -0.74
C ALA A 10 -18.33 17.79 0.57
N TRP A 11 -17.62 16.67 0.52
CA TRP A 11 -17.01 16.05 1.70
C TRP A 11 -15.78 16.84 2.17
N LEU A 12 -14.92 17.26 1.26
CA LEU A 12 -13.72 18.05 1.54
C LEU A 12 -14.03 19.46 2.06
N ALA A 13 -15.21 20.01 1.74
CA ALA A 13 -15.66 21.29 2.25
C ALA A 13 -16.09 21.26 3.74
N ARG A 14 -16.23 20.08 4.34
CA ARG A 14 -16.65 19.91 5.74
C ARG A 14 -15.49 20.05 6.71
N GLU A 15 -15.79 20.40 7.97
CA GLU A 15 -14.86 20.22 9.07
C GLU A 15 -14.61 18.71 9.34
N PRO A 16 -13.37 18.30 9.64
CA PRO A 16 -12.15 19.13 9.76
C PRO A 16 -11.36 19.27 8.44
N TYR A 17 -11.88 18.79 7.31
CA TYR A 17 -11.11 18.59 6.06
C TYR A 17 -10.90 19.85 5.23
N HIS A 18 -11.70 20.90 5.42
CA HIS A 18 -11.70 22.11 4.57
C HIS A 18 -10.35 22.85 4.53
N LYS A 19 -9.48 22.67 5.54
CA LYS A 19 -8.12 23.22 5.57
C LYS A 19 -7.05 22.27 5.07
N ALA A 20 -7.39 20.97 4.95
CA ALA A 20 -6.42 19.96 4.56
C ALA A 20 -6.13 20.01 3.06
N LYS A 21 -4.89 19.71 2.70
CA LYS A 21 -4.47 19.53 1.31
C LYS A 21 -4.36 18.04 1.00
N CYS A 22 -4.84 17.63 -0.16
CA CYS A 22 -4.58 16.31 -0.68
C CYS A 22 -3.14 16.25 -1.18
N VAL A 23 -2.34 15.35 -0.61
CA VAL A 23 -0.94 15.14 -0.99
C VAL A 23 -0.74 13.88 -1.82
N PHE A 24 -1.68 12.93 -1.72
CA PHE A 24 -1.69 11.71 -2.50
C PHE A 24 -3.14 11.27 -2.75
N ALA A 25 -3.44 10.84 -3.97
CA ALA A 25 -4.72 10.24 -4.33
C ALA A 25 -4.50 9.03 -5.22
N ARG A 26 -5.07 7.86 -4.84
CA ARG A 26 -5.09 6.66 -5.67
C ARG A 26 -6.50 6.39 -6.13
N TYR A 27 -6.65 6.36 -7.45
CA TYR A 27 -7.89 5.96 -8.11
C TYR A 27 -7.82 4.48 -8.46
N PHE A 28 -8.78 3.74 -7.96
CA PHE A 28 -9.02 2.34 -8.27
C PHE A 28 -10.05 2.28 -9.39
N LEU A 29 -9.64 1.82 -10.54
CA LEU A 29 -10.39 1.90 -11.79
C LEU A 29 -10.83 0.51 -12.24
N LYS A 30 -11.99 0.44 -12.87
CA LYS A 30 -12.46 -0.77 -13.53
C LYS A 30 -11.70 -1.07 -14.82
N ASN A 31 -11.33 -0.02 -15.55
CA ASN A 31 -10.52 -0.07 -16.76
C ASN A 31 -9.62 1.17 -16.80
N ALA A 32 -8.36 1.01 -16.39
CA ALA A 32 -7.43 2.14 -16.33
C ALA A 32 -7.10 2.71 -17.71
N GLY A 33 -7.02 1.87 -18.74
CA GLY A 33 -6.72 2.30 -20.10
C GLY A 33 -7.76 3.26 -20.68
N GLU A 34 -9.02 3.08 -20.33
CA GLU A 34 -10.12 3.92 -20.80
C GLU A 34 -10.45 5.10 -19.89
N GLN A 35 -10.33 4.89 -18.56
CA GLN A 35 -10.83 5.84 -17.57
C GLN A 35 -9.79 6.87 -17.13
N ARG A 36 -8.51 6.55 -17.23
CA ARG A 36 -7.41 7.38 -16.73
C ARG A 36 -7.46 8.82 -17.23
N SER A 37 -7.53 9.02 -18.55
CA SER A 37 -7.55 10.36 -19.15
C SER A 37 -8.75 11.18 -18.70
N GLN A 38 -9.90 10.54 -18.53
CA GLN A 38 -11.13 11.19 -18.07
C GLN A 38 -11.03 11.63 -16.60
N VAL A 39 -10.37 10.82 -15.74
CA VAL A 39 -10.16 11.18 -14.35
C VAL A 39 -9.11 12.29 -14.24
N GLN A 40 -8.00 12.20 -14.99
CA GLN A 40 -6.95 13.23 -15.03
C GLN A 40 -7.49 14.59 -15.47
N ALA A 41 -8.36 14.63 -16.48
CA ALA A 41 -8.96 15.88 -16.97
C ALA A 41 -9.89 16.55 -15.94
N ARG A 42 -10.32 15.83 -14.92
CA ARG A 42 -11.26 16.28 -13.89
C ARG A 42 -10.70 16.19 -12.46
N HIS A 43 -9.38 16.04 -12.32
CA HIS A 43 -8.80 15.93 -10.98
C HIS A 43 -9.05 17.20 -10.16
N LEU A 44 -9.43 17.01 -8.90
CA LEU A 44 -9.80 18.10 -7.99
C LEU A 44 -8.60 18.70 -7.26
N PHE A 45 -7.44 18.06 -7.35
CA PHE A 45 -6.32 18.38 -6.50
C PHE A 45 -5.21 19.09 -7.29
N PRO A 46 -4.94 20.38 -7.00
CA PRO A 46 -3.82 21.07 -7.63
C PRO A 46 -2.48 20.45 -7.19
N ALA A 47 -1.46 20.60 -8.02
CA ALA A 47 -0.11 20.24 -7.64
C ALA A 47 0.37 21.04 -6.39
N PRO A 48 1.16 20.45 -5.49
CA PRO A 48 1.70 19.09 -5.60
C PRO A 48 0.79 18.03 -4.94
N CYS A 49 0.03 17.29 -5.72
CA CYS A 49 -0.66 16.08 -5.30
C CYS A 49 -0.18 14.91 -6.16
N ALA A 50 0.32 13.86 -5.53
CA ALA A 50 0.73 12.66 -6.24
C ALA A 50 -0.51 11.83 -6.63
N LEU A 51 -0.71 11.59 -7.92
CA LEU A 51 -1.86 10.87 -8.46
C LEU A 51 -1.43 9.48 -8.93
N SER A 52 -2.14 8.45 -8.48
CA SER A 52 -1.98 7.06 -8.88
C SER A 52 -3.26 6.54 -9.50
N PHE A 53 -3.16 5.85 -10.64
CA PHE A 53 -4.29 5.29 -11.37
C PHE A 53 -4.05 3.79 -11.58
N ILE A 54 -4.80 2.96 -10.88
CA ILE A 54 -4.58 1.52 -10.88
C ILE A 54 -5.86 0.80 -11.29
N GLU A 55 -5.73 -0.12 -12.23
CA GLU A 55 -6.78 -1.06 -12.57
C GLU A 55 -6.88 -2.12 -11.49
N GLN A 56 -7.75 -1.86 -10.55
CA GLN A 56 -8.24 -2.73 -9.51
C GLN A 56 -9.72 -2.40 -9.30
N PRO A 57 -10.62 -3.10 -10.00
CA PRO A 57 -12.04 -2.79 -9.95
C PRO A 57 -12.58 -2.80 -8.51
N PRO A 58 -13.35 -1.77 -8.11
CA PRO A 58 -14.06 -1.84 -6.84
C PRO A 58 -14.98 -3.08 -6.80
N ALA A 59 -14.91 -3.86 -5.72
CA ALA A 59 -15.61 -5.14 -5.64
C ALA A 59 -17.14 -4.98 -5.64
N ASN A 60 -17.65 -3.82 -5.26
CA ASN A 60 -19.07 -3.47 -5.33
C ASN A 60 -19.56 -3.14 -6.76
N LYS A 61 -18.72 -3.34 -7.77
CA LYS A 61 -18.99 -3.10 -9.20
C LYS A 61 -19.21 -1.64 -9.60
N THR A 62 -18.85 -0.68 -8.75
CA THR A 62 -18.76 0.72 -9.17
C THR A 62 -17.61 0.91 -10.15
N GLU A 63 -17.70 1.92 -11.01
CA GLU A 63 -16.71 2.18 -12.07
C GLU A 63 -15.34 2.58 -11.53
N LEU A 64 -15.32 3.22 -10.36
CA LEU A 64 -14.10 3.67 -9.71
C LEU A 64 -14.33 3.92 -8.22
N ALA A 65 -13.23 3.93 -7.46
CA ALA A 65 -13.14 4.39 -6.10
C ALA A 65 -11.86 5.20 -5.91
N VAL A 66 -11.74 5.93 -4.83
CA VAL A 66 -10.57 6.74 -4.54
C VAL A 66 -10.16 6.62 -3.08
N TRP A 67 -8.86 6.56 -2.85
CA TRP A 67 -8.24 6.76 -1.56
C TRP A 67 -7.48 8.08 -1.57
N LEU A 68 -7.78 8.93 -0.59
CA LEU A 68 -7.17 10.24 -0.42
C LEU A 68 -6.31 10.25 0.84
N TYR A 69 -5.09 10.79 0.73
CA TYR A 69 -4.29 11.17 1.88
C TYR A 69 -4.30 12.69 2.02
N LEU A 70 -4.95 13.15 3.06
CA LEU A 70 -5.11 14.57 3.37
C LEU A 70 -4.14 14.97 4.47
N LYS A 71 -3.52 16.12 4.32
CA LYS A 71 -2.61 16.69 5.30
C LYS A 71 -3.06 18.13 5.65
N GLU A 72 -3.24 18.39 6.92
CA GLU A 72 -3.43 19.77 7.39
C GLU A 72 -2.13 20.58 7.20
N PRO A 73 -2.23 21.90 6.99
CA PRO A 73 -1.07 22.77 6.97
C PRO A 73 -0.28 22.65 8.27
N GLU A 74 1.02 22.52 8.17
CA GLU A 74 1.88 22.51 9.35
C GLU A 74 1.88 23.89 10.00
N THR A 75 1.62 23.90 11.30
CA THR A 75 1.62 25.14 12.11
C THR A 75 3.01 25.48 12.64
N VAL A 76 3.91 24.47 12.68
CA VAL A 76 5.29 24.62 13.12
C VAL A 76 6.22 24.04 12.05
N PRO A 77 7.26 24.79 11.61
CA PRO A 77 8.26 24.25 10.71
C PRO A 77 8.94 23.02 11.31
N ASN A 78 9.18 22.01 10.51
CA ASN A 78 9.90 20.81 10.92
C ASN A 78 10.96 20.42 9.89
N LYS A 79 11.79 19.41 10.24
CA LYS A 79 12.92 18.96 9.42
C LYS A 79 12.55 17.92 8.35
N TYR A 80 11.30 17.50 8.28
CA TYR A 80 10.89 16.39 7.43
C TYR A 80 10.48 16.86 6.04
N THR A 81 10.95 16.14 5.02
CA THR A 81 10.44 16.26 3.65
C THR A 81 9.82 14.93 3.24
N HIS A 82 8.55 14.97 2.88
CA HIS A 82 7.78 13.80 2.47
C HIS A 82 7.76 13.71 0.94
N TYR A 83 8.11 12.54 0.42
CA TYR A 83 8.14 12.26 -1.01
C TYR A 83 7.12 11.17 -1.34
N TRP A 84 6.03 11.57 -1.96
CA TRP A 84 5.06 10.65 -2.56
C TRP A 84 5.39 10.50 -4.04
N THR A 85 5.67 9.29 -4.48
CA THR A 85 6.00 8.97 -5.86
C THR A 85 4.97 7.98 -6.38
N THR A 86 4.43 8.22 -7.56
CA THR A 86 3.39 7.39 -8.14
C THR A 86 3.75 6.94 -9.54
N GLU A 87 3.16 5.81 -9.94
CA GLU A 87 3.14 5.33 -11.31
C GLU A 87 4.52 5.18 -11.96
N LYS A 88 5.50 4.69 -11.21
CA LYS A 88 6.76 4.27 -11.80
C LYS A 88 6.55 2.95 -12.53
N PHE A 89 6.76 2.93 -13.83
CA PHE A 89 6.65 1.75 -14.67
C PHE A 89 7.50 1.88 -15.93
N HIS A 90 7.72 0.77 -16.60
CA HIS A 90 8.35 0.70 -17.91
C HIS A 90 7.51 -0.11 -18.88
N LEU A 91 7.75 0.09 -20.17
CA LEU A 91 7.12 -0.64 -21.27
C LEU A 91 8.16 -1.52 -21.96
N GLY A 92 7.70 -2.65 -22.47
CA GLY A 92 8.53 -3.60 -23.19
C GLY A 92 9.51 -4.38 -22.32
N GLY A 93 10.10 -5.41 -22.88
CA GLY A 93 10.96 -6.34 -22.15
C GLY A 93 10.20 -7.28 -21.22
N SER A 94 10.95 -8.03 -20.41
CA SER A 94 10.40 -8.96 -19.44
C SER A 94 10.00 -8.27 -18.12
N VAL A 95 9.22 -8.96 -17.30
CA VAL A 95 8.89 -8.54 -15.92
C VAL A 95 10.16 -8.20 -15.12
N ALA A 96 11.21 -9.03 -15.24
CA ALA A 96 12.49 -8.81 -14.56
C ALA A 96 13.15 -7.49 -15.02
N GLN A 97 13.19 -7.25 -16.33
CA GLN A 97 13.77 -6.02 -16.89
C GLN A 97 13.00 -4.78 -16.44
N GLN A 98 11.67 -4.82 -16.51
CA GLN A 98 10.82 -3.72 -16.04
C GLN A 98 11.00 -3.45 -14.54
N THR A 99 11.01 -4.52 -13.72
CA THR A 99 11.21 -4.40 -12.27
C THR A 99 12.55 -3.77 -11.94
N LYS A 100 13.64 -4.27 -12.56
CA LYS A 100 14.98 -3.71 -12.31
C LYS A 100 15.03 -2.24 -12.69
N LYS A 101 14.58 -1.91 -13.88
CA LYS A 101 14.64 -0.54 -14.40
C LYS A 101 13.83 0.46 -13.57
N LEU A 102 12.63 0.10 -13.15
CA LEU A 102 11.83 1.00 -12.31
C LEU A 102 12.44 1.24 -10.93
N LEU A 103 13.11 0.22 -10.36
CA LEU A 103 13.81 0.36 -9.07
C LEU A 103 15.08 1.20 -9.21
N GLU A 104 15.85 1.01 -10.28
CA GLU A 104 17.02 1.84 -10.61
C GLU A 104 16.63 3.31 -10.77
N ASP A 105 15.62 3.61 -11.60
CA ASP A 105 15.14 4.97 -11.82
C ASP A 105 14.62 5.62 -10.52
N TYR A 106 13.99 4.86 -9.65
CA TYR A 106 13.53 5.38 -8.36
C TYR A 106 14.70 5.66 -7.41
N GLN A 107 15.71 4.79 -7.38
CA GLN A 107 16.95 5.01 -6.60
C GLN A 107 17.68 6.27 -7.09
N GLU A 108 17.86 6.43 -8.41
CA GLU A 108 18.47 7.62 -9.00
C GLU A 108 17.68 8.91 -8.66
N TRP A 109 16.34 8.82 -8.73
CA TRP A 109 15.48 9.94 -8.38
C TRP A 109 15.60 10.34 -6.91
N LEU A 110 15.74 9.39 -6.00
CA LEU A 110 16.00 9.64 -4.57
C LEU A 110 17.39 10.23 -4.35
N GLN A 111 18.41 9.70 -5.04
CA GLN A 111 19.80 10.19 -4.92
C GLN A 111 19.91 11.66 -5.35
N ALA A 112 19.18 12.08 -6.37
CA ALA A 112 19.11 13.49 -6.78
C ALA A 112 18.52 14.42 -5.70
N LYS A 113 17.89 13.85 -4.64
CA LYS A 113 17.34 14.55 -3.48
C LYS A 113 18.15 14.33 -2.20
N GLY A 114 19.34 13.73 -2.32
CA GLY A 114 20.17 13.36 -1.17
C GLY A 114 19.61 12.20 -0.34
N CYS A 115 18.73 11.39 -0.93
CA CYS A 115 18.08 10.25 -0.31
C CYS A 115 18.49 8.93 -0.96
N THR A 116 18.20 7.81 -0.31
CA THR A 116 18.38 6.45 -0.85
C THR A 116 17.14 5.61 -0.61
N MET A 117 16.95 4.54 -1.38
CA MET A 117 15.89 3.58 -1.08
C MET A 117 16.09 2.94 0.29
N LYS A 118 17.33 2.57 0.63
CA LYS A 118 17.65 1.89 1.89
C LYS A 118 17.29 2.73 3.11
N ASP A 119 17.68 4.00 3.14
CA ASP A 119 17.60 4.80 4.36
C ASP A 119 16.33 5.66 4.44
N HIS A 120 15.67 5.91 3.31
CA HIS A 120 14.59 6.90 3.24
C HIS A 120 13.27 6.35 2.70
N CYS A 121 13.27 5.26 1.89
CA CYS A 121 12.04 4.67 1.38
C CYS A 121 11.41 3.78 2.45
N LEU A 122 10.21 4.13 2.87
CA LEU A 122 9.55 3.51 4.02
C LEU A 122 8.39 2.61 3.60
N ARG A 123 7.79 2.91 2.45
CA ARG A 123 6.64 2.17 1.94
C ARG A 123 6.65 2.09 0.42
N THR A 124 6.39 0.90 -0.12
CA THR A 124 6.16 0.67 -1.56
C THR A 124 4.88 -0.12 -1.80
N TRP A 125 4.23 0.16 -2.92
CA TRP A 125 3.12 -0.62 -3.46
C TRP A 125 3.50 -1.05 -4.86
N PHE A 126 3.52 -2.36 -5.09
CA PHE A 126 3.76 -2.93 -6.41
C PHE A 126 2.47 -3.54 -6.93
N PHE A 127 2.03 -3.05 -8.07
CA PHE A 127 0.90 -3.56 -8.81
C PHE A 127 1.43 -4.39 -9.97
N ILE A 128 1.10 -5.68 -9.97
CA ILE A 128 1.67 -6.66 -10.88
C ILE A 128 0.54 -7.23 -11.72
N SER A 129 0.58 -6.99 -13.03
CA SER A 129 -0.39 -7.57 -13.95
C SER A 129 -0.20 -9.08 -14.04
N ASP A 130 -1.29 -9.85 -14.11
CA ASP A 130 -1.26 -11.32 -14.11
C ASP A 130 -0.28 -11.87 -13.05
N ILE A 131 -0.58 -11.55 -11.79
CA ILE A 131 0.32 -11.80 -10.66
C ILE A 131 0.67 -13.30 -10.51
N ASP A 132 -0.27 -14.20 -10.83
CA ASP A 132 -0.06 -15.63 -10.71
C ASP A 132 1.09 -16.11 -11.63
N THR A 133 1.31 -15.44 -12.77
CA THR A 133 2.41 -15.71 -13.72
C THR A 133 3.65 -14.87 -13.42
N ASN A 134 3.47 -13.59 -13.13
CA ASN A 134 4.55 -12.60 -13.14
C ASN A 134 5.26 -12.41 -11.79
N TYR A 135 4.63 -12.81 -10.67
CA TYR A 135 5.17 -12.58 -9.34
C TYR A 135 6.55 -13.21 -9.08
N PRO A 136 6.85 -14.46 -9.50
CA PRO A 136 8.16 -15.05 -9.24
C PRO A 136 9.32 -14.25 -9.83
N ALA A 137 9.19 -13.80 -11.08
CA ALA A 137 10.22 -12.98 -11.74
C ALA A 137 10.38 -11.60 -11.07
N PHE A 138 9.26 -10.95 -10.73
CA PHE A 138 9.25 -9.71 -9.96
C PHE A 138 9.96 -9.88 -8.60
N ALA A 139 9.54 -10.86 -7.81
CA ALA A 139 10.06 -11.06 -6.45
C ALA A 139 11.57 -11.35 -6.45
N LYS A 140 12.03 -12.20 -7.37
CA LYS A 140 13.46 -12.49 -7.54
C LYS A 140 14.26 -11.24 -7.88
N THR A 141 13.81 -10.49 -8.87
CA THR A 141 14.53 -9.28 -9.33
C THR A 141 14.58 -8.21 -8.24
N ARG A 142 13.48 -7.99 -7.51
CA ARG A 142 13.45 -7.09 -6.36
C ARG A 142 14.43 -7.52 -5.28
N THR A 143 14.45 -8.81 -4.96
CA THR A 143 15.38 -9.36 -3.96
C THR A 143 16.83 -9.12 -4.35
N ASP A 144 17.19 -9.43 -5.58
CA ASP A 144 18.56 -9.26 -6.08
C ASP A 144 18.96 -7.78 -6.02
N TYR A 145 18.11 -6.87 -6.49
CA TYR A 145 18.39 -5.45 -6.47
C TYR A 145 18.47 -4.87 -5.04
N PHE A 146 17.62 -5.31 -4.13
CA PHE A 146 17.69 -4.87 -2.73
C PHE A 146 19.01 -5.29 -2.08
N ARG A 147 19.53 -6.48 -2.40
CA ARG A 147 20.86 -6.91 -1.95
C ARG A 147 21.98 -6.03 -2.54
N GLU A 148 21.88 -5.63 -3.81
CA GLU A 148 22.81 -4.68 -4.42
C GLU A 148 22.85 -3.35 -3.66
N LEU A 149 21.72 -2.91 -3.09
CA LEU A 149 21.61 -1.71 -2.25
C LEU A 149 21.98 -1.94 -0.77
N GLY A 150 22.38 -3.14 -0.38
CA GLY A 150 22.72 -3.49 1.00
C GLY A 150 21.50 -3.65 1.92
N MET A 151 20.34 -3.98 1.35
CA MET A 151 19.16 -4.41 2.10
C MET A 151 19.09 -5.93 2.09
N ASP A 152 19.29 -6.54 3.24
CA ASP A 152 19.35 -7.99 3.43
C ASP A 152 18.80 -8.40 4.82
N GLU A 153 18.96 -9.66 5.15
CA GLU A 153 18.48 -10.22 6.42
C GLU A 153 19.21 -9.69 7.67
N THR A 154 20.35 -9.03 7.52
CA THR A 154 21.12 -8.43 8.63
C THR A 154 20.80 -6.95 8.83
N THR A 155 20.12 -6.34 7.85
CA THR A 155 19.70 -4.95 7.88
C THR A 155 18.16 -4.88 8.00
N HIS A 156 17.51 -4.27 7.04
CA HIS A 156 16.04 -4.23 6.91
C HIS A 156 15.62 -4.21 5.45
N TYR A 157 14.35 -4.46 5.21
CA TYR A 157 13.70 -4.24 3.94
C TYR A 157 12.72 -3.05 4.04
N ILE A 158 11.97 -2.81 2.99
CA ILE A 158 10.94 -1.76 2.92
C ILE A 158 9.57 -2.39 3.19
N ALA A 159 8.71 -1.73 3.97
CA ALA A 159 7.33 -2.15 4.11
C ALA A 159 6.62 -2.11 2.75
N SER A 160 5.98 -3.21 2.33
CA SER A 160 5.52 -3.36 0.94
C SER A 160 4.23 -4.16 0.81
N THR A 161 3.42 -3.79 -0.19
CA THR A 161 2.34 -4.61 -0.72
C THR A 161 2.68 -4.97 -2.17
N GLY A 162 2.62 -6.25 -2.51
CA GLY A 162 2.72 -6.75 -3.88
C GLY A 162 1.42 -7.47 -4.25
N ILE A 163 0.62 -6.86 -5.11
CA ILE A 163 -0.76 -7.27 -5.38
C ILE A 163 -1.07 -7.19 -6.88
N GLU A 164 -2.07 -7.92 -7.35
CA GLU A 164 -2.51 -7.79 -8.74
C GLU A 164 -3.06 -6.39 -9.02
N GLY A 165 -2.64 -5.83 -10.13
CA GLY A 165 -3.11 -4.54 -10.63
C GLY A 165 -2.35 -4.14 -11.89
N ALA A 166 -2.88 -3.17 -12.62
CA ALA A 166 -2.27 -2.66 -13.84
C ALA A 166 -2.46 -1.14 -13.94
N ASN A 167 -1.62 -0.47 -14.74
CA ASN A 167 -1.76 0.96 -15.02
C ASN A 167 -2.52 1.28 -16.31
N GLY A 168 -3.00 0.26 -17.01
CA GLY A 168 -3.72 0.38 -18.27
C GLY A 168 -2.84 0.59 -19.50
N ALA A 169 -1.51 0.69 -19.36
CA ALA A 169 -0.60 0.80 -20.50
C ALA A 169 -0.24 -0.60 -21.02
N PRO A 170 -0.52 -0.91 -22.29
CA PRO A 170 -0.16 -2.20 -22.87
C PRO A 170 1.35 -2.46 -22.79
N GLY A 171 1.73 -3.67 -22.35
CA GLY A 171 3.13 -4.07 -22.19
C GLY A 171 3.79 -3.62 -20.88
N SER A 172 3.04 -3.02 -19.96
CA SER A 172 3.48 -2.77 -18.59
C SER A 172 3.06 -3.92 -17.70
N TYR A 173 4.02 -4.55 -17.03
CA TYR A 173 3.77 -5.68 -16.11
C TYR A 173 3.84 -5.29 -14.64
N VAL A 174 4.62 -4.25 -14.32
CA VAL A 174 4.83 -3.80 -12.94
C VAL A 174 4.70 -2.30 -12.85
N THR A 175 3.92 -1.84 -11.91
CA THR A 175 3.79 -0.41 -11.56
C THR A 175 4.08 -0.24 -10.07
N MET A 176 4.78 0.83 -9.69
CA MET A 176 5.14 1.11 -8.31
C MET A 176 4.68 2.49 -7.89
N ASP A 177 4.05 2.56 -6.72
CA ASP A 177 3.94 3.77 -5.92
C ASP A 177 4.89 3.65 -4.72
N ALA A 178 5.40 4.75 -4.21
CA ALA A 178 6.32 4.76 -3.09
C ALA A 178 6.18 6.00 -2.21
N TYR A 179 6.54 5.82 -0.93
CA TYR A 179 6.62 6.90 0.05
C TYR A 179 7.99 6.87 0.72
N ALA A 180 8.66 8.01 0.69
CA ALA A 180 9.94 8.21 1.33
C ALA A 180 9.92 9.49 2.18
N VAL A 181 10.76 9.56 3.20
CA VAL A 181 10.90 10.74 4.07
C VAL A 181 12.38 11.01 4.32
N SER A 182 12.80 12.26 4.15
CA SER A 182 14.09 12.73 4.65
C SER A 182 13.92 13.44 5.99
N GLY A 183 14.98 13.46 6.78
CA GLY A 183 15.00 14.12 8.10
C GLY A 183 14.60 13.22 9.28
N LEU A 184 14.19 11.96 9.03
CA LEU A 184 14.01 10.98 10.09
C LEU A 184 15.37 10.42 10.55
N GLU A 185 15.54 10.29 11.86
CA GLU A 185 16.65 9.54 12.44
C GLU A 185 16.31 8.04 12.50
N PRO A 186 17.30 7.14 12.44
CA PRO A 186 17.04 5.69 12.52
C PRO A 186 16.20 5.29 13.74
N SER A 187 16.36 5.97 14.88
CA SER A 187 15.57 5.72 16.11
C SER A 187 14.10 6.08 16.00
N GLN A 188 13.71 6.85 14.98
CA GLN A 188 12.33 7.23 14.71
C GLN A 188 11.61 6.24 13.79
N VAL A 189 12.32 5.23 13.28
CA VAL A 189 11.79 4.22 12.38
C VAL A 189 11.80 2.85 13.04
N THR A 190 10.64 2.21 13.14
CA THR A 190 10.53 0.85 13.69
C THR A 190 9.94 -0.07 12.61
N TYR A 191 10.68 -1.08 12.19
CA TYR A 191 10.21 -2.10 11.27
C TYR A 191 9.45 -3.19 12.04
N LEU A 192 8.25 -3.53 11.56
CA LEU A 192 7.33 -4.44 12.23
C LEU A 192 7.46 -5.85 11.66
N GLN A 193 7.52 -6.85 12.52
CA GLN A 193 7.72 -8.25 12.12
C GLN A 193 6.69 -9.22 12.69
N ALA A 194 6.18 -8.99 13.92
CA ALA A 194 5.18 -9.83 14.60
C ALA A 194 5.52 -11.33 14.58
N THR A 195 6.74 -11.70 14.95
CA THR A 195 7.33 -13.06 14.80
C THR A 195 6.58 -14.17 15.53
N THR A 196 5.69 -13.84 16.44
CA THR A 196 4.81 -14.80 17.12
C THR A 196 3.67 -15.31 16.22
N HIS A 197 3.26 -14.55 15.23
CA HIS A 197 2.13 -14.84 14.35
C HIS A 197 2.52 -14.94 12.87
N LEU A 198 3.60 -14.26 12.50
CA LEU A 198 4.06 -14.15 11.12
C LEU A 198 5.48 -14.68 11.03
N ILE A 199 5.74 -15.49 10.02
CA ILE A 199 7.12 -15.82 9.68
C ILE A 199 7.86 -14.52 9.34
N PRO A 200 9.09 -14.30 9.87
CA PRO A 200 9.89 -13.17 9.43
C PRO A 200 10.03 -13.19 7.91
N ALA A 201 9.79 -12.06 7.27
CA ALA A 201 9.83 -11.95 5.82
C ALA A 201 11.14 -12.48 5.23
N LYS A 202 12.24 -12.23 5.91
CA LYS A 202 13.58 -12.70 5.58
C LYS A 202 13.77 -14.22 5.55
N THR A 203 13.06 -14.98 6.38
CA THR A 203 13.16 -16.45 6.43
C THR A 203 12.42 -17.12 5.26
N TYR A 204 11.53 -16.38 4.61
CA TYR A 204 10.56 -16.92 3.65
C TYR A 204 10.84 -16.51 2.20
N GLY A 205 11.97 -15.84 1.95
CA GLY A 205 12.32 -15.33 0.61
C GLY A 205 11.47 -14.14 0.16
N VAL A 206 10.71 -13.52 1.08
CA VAL A 206 9.97 -12.29 0.81
C VAL A 206 10.80 -11.12 1.33
N THR A 207 11.26 -10.28 0.42
CA THR A 207 12.08 -9.11 0.73
C THR A 207 11.21 -7.88 0.98
N SER A 208 10.47 -7.91 2.08
CA SER A 208 9.67 -6.78 2.57
C SER A 208 9.44 -6.89 4.07
N GLU A 209 9.32 -5.77 4.74
CA GLU A 209 8.88 -5.74 6.14
C GLU A 209 7.36 -5.88 6.23
N ARG A 210 6.86 -6.39 7.35
CA ARG A 210 5.42 -6.56 7.60
C ARG A 210 4.72 -5.24 7.86
N GLY A 211 5.47 -4.21 8.18
CA GLY A 211 5.02 -2.86 8.38
C GLY A 211 6.14 -1.96 8.85
N VAL A 212 5.86 -0.68 8.95
CA VAL A 212 6.78 0.32 9.48
C VAL A 212 6.01 1.33 10.33
N ALA A 213 6.56 1.69 11.48
CA ALA A 213 6.06 2.76 12.33
C ALA A 213 7.07 3.91 12.36
N LEU A 214 6.57 5.12 12.13
CA LEU A 214 7.34 6.36 12.03
C LEU A 214 6.97 7.26 13.21
N GLN A 215 7.97 7.67 13.98
CA GLN A 215 7.76 8.60 15.08
C GLN A 215 8.12 10.01 14.65
N PHE A 216 7.12 10.83 14.37
CA PHE A 216 7.27 12.28 14.22
C PHE A 216 7.16 12.96 15.59
N GLU A 217 7.39 14.26 15.67
CA GLU A 217 7.31 15.00 16.95
C GLU A 217 5.90 14.95 17.56
N ASP A 218 4.87 15.06 16.73
CA ASP A 218 3.47 15.24 17.13
C ASP A 218 2.62 13.97 16.97
N ARG A 219 3.11 12.97 16.23
CA ARG A 219 2.32 11.78 15.89
C ARG A 219 3.18 10.55 15.63
N ARG A 220 2.57 9.40 15.74
CA ARG A 220 3.07 8.13 15.19
C ARG A 220 2.26 7.77 13.96
N HIS A 221 2.93 7.45 12.88
CA HIS A 221 2.33 7.04 11.62
C HIS A 221 2.78 5.61 11.28
N ILE A 222 1.83 4.72 11.08
CA ILE A 222 2.06 3.28 10.92
C ILE A 222 1.51 2.84 9.59
N PHE A 223 2.35 2.17 8.79
CA PHE A 223 1.94 1.48 7.57
C PHE A 223 2.03 -0.03 7.80
N ILE A 224 0.91 -0.72 7.72
CA ILE A 224 0.85 -2.17 7.70
C ILE A 224 0.90 -2.62 6.23
N SER A 225 1.87 -3.46 5.90
CA SER A 225 2.04 -4.06 4.57
C SER A 225 0.88 -4.99 4.23
N GLY A 226 0.76 -5.36 2.97
CA GLY A 226 -0.16 -6.41 2.56
C GLY A 226 0.01 -7.64 3.44
N THR A 227 -1.07 -8.02 4.12
CA THR A 227 -1.10 -9.08 5.12
C THR A 227 -2.23 -10.04 4.79
N ALA A 228 -1.91 -11.32 4.68
CA ALA A 228 -2.84 -12.41 4.39
C ALA A 228 -2.90 -13.41 5.54
N SER A 229 -3.66 -14.49 5.35
CA SER A 229 -3.80 -15.58 6.32
C SER A 229 -2.59 -16.51 6.28
N ILE A 230 -1.58 -16.22 7.12
CA ILE A 230 -0.32 -16.97 7.23
C ILE A 230 0.03 -17.19 8.70
N ASP A 231 0.74 -18.28 9.00
CA ASP A 231 1.29 -18.56 10.32
C ASP A 231 2.79 -18.22 10.44
N ALA A 232 3.34 -18.42 11.64
CA ALA A 232 4.75 -18.18 11.93
C ALA A 232 5.70 -19.17 11.22
N ALA A 233 5.20 -20.27 10.66
CA ALA A 233 5.96 -21.21 9.87
C ALA A 233 5.88 -20.92 8.35
N GLY A 234 5.06 -19.92 7.95
CA GLY A 234 4.87 -19.56 6.54
C GLY A 234 3.80 -20.36 5.82
N ASN A 235 3.01 -21.14 6.56
CA ASN A 235 1.91 -21.91 5.97
C ASN A 235 0.66 -21.04 5.81
N ILE A 236 -0.15 -21.38 4.82
CA ILE A 236 -1.48 -20.77 4.64
C ILE A 236 -2.41 -21.34 5.70
N VAL A 237 -3.05 -20.48 6.47
CA VAL A 237 -4.05 -20.84 7.47
C VAL A 237 -5.42 -20.80 6.82
N GLU A 238 -6.28 -21.79 7.11
CA GLU A 238 -7.64 -21.89 6.58
C GLU A 238 -7.72 -21.91 5.03
N PRO A 239 -6.99 -22.80 4.34
CA PRO A 239 -7.03 -22.86 2.88
C PRO A 239 -8.45 -23.14 2.37
N GLY A 240 -8.90 -22.35 1.37
CA GLY A 240 -10.25 -22.47 0.79
C GLY A 240 -11.39 -21.86 1.62
N ASN A 241 -11.14 -21.44 2.84
CA ASN A 241 -12.13 -20.87 3.75
C ASN A 241 -11.96 -19.35 3.86
N ILE A 242 -12.74 -18.59 3.11
CA ILE A 242 -12.65 -17.11 3.10
C ILE A 242 -12.93 -16.49 4.49
N ARG A 243 -13.87 -17.05 5.26
CA ARG A 243 -14.16 -16.56 6.62
C ARG A 243 -12.96 -16.79 7.53
N GLY A 244 -12.40 -17.99 7.54
CA GLY A 244 -11.24 -18.34 8.35
C GLY A 244 -10.03 -17.50 7.97
N GLN A 245 -9.77 -17.33 6.66
CA GLN A 245 -8.68 -16.47 6.19
C GLN A 245 -8.88 -15.01 6.61
N THR A 246 -10.10 -14.48 6.57
CA THR A 246 -10.38 -13.12 7.02
C THR A 246 -10.07 -12.94 8.51
N LEU A 247 -10.50 -13.87 9.35
CA LEU A 247 -10.26 -13.80 10.79
C LEU A 247 -8.77 -13.90 11.12
N ARG A 248 -8.06 -14.85 10.51
CA ARG A 248 -6.61 -15.00 10.73
C ARG A 248 -5.83 -13.78 10.24
N MET A 249 -6.19 -13.23 9.10
CA MET A 249 -5.61 -11.98 8.58
C MET A 249 -5.76 -10.83 9.59
N TRP A 250 -6.93 -10.69 10.22
CA TRP A 250 -7.14 -9.68 11.26
C TRP A 250 -6.26 -9.89 12.49
N GLU A 251 -6.11 -11.13 12.96
CA GLU A 251 -5.21 -11.47 14.07
C GLU A 251 -3.77 -11.04 13.74
N ASN A 252 -3.31 -11.32 12.52
CA ASN A 252 -1.97 -10.94 12.06
C ASN A 252 -1.78 -9.42 12.07
N VAL A 253 -2.77 -8.66 11.58
CA VAL A 253 -2.74 -7.18 11.58
C VAL A 253 -2.79 -6.63 13.00
N GLU A 254 -3.61 -7.20 13.87
CA GLU A 254 -3.73 -6.78 15.27
C GLU A 254 -2.41 -6.89 16.04
N VAL A 255 -1.66 -7.97 15.83
CA VAL A 255 -0.33 -8.15 16.45
C VAL A 255 0.70 -7.16 15.89
N LEU A 256 0.63 -6.83 14.60
CA LEU A 256 1.48 -5.80 14.01
C LEU A 256 1.16 -4.40 14.57
N LEU A 257 -0.11 -4.06 14.71
CA LEU A 257 -0.54 -2.82 15.35
C LEU A 257 -0.06 -2.74 16.80
N ALA A 258 -0.25 -3.82 17.57
CA ALA A 258 0.21 -3.89 18.96
C ALA A 258 1.74 -3.72 19.10
N GLN A 259 2.53 -4.27 18.17
CA GLN A 259 4.00 -4.06 18.14
C GLN A 259 4.35 -2.58 17.90
N ALA A 260 3.47 -1.83 17.27
CA ALA A 260 3.62 -0.39 17.04
C ALA A 260 2.93 0.47 18.12
N ASP A 261 2.55 -0.12 19.26
CA ASP A 261 1.79 0.52 20.34
C ASP A 261 0.44 1.12 19.87
N ALA A 262 -0.18 0.51 18.86
CA ALA A 262 -1.44 0.94 18.27
C ALA A 262 -2.52 -0.14 18.38
N THR A 263 -3.75 0.27 18.14
CA THR A 263 -4.95 -0.57 18.13
C THR A 263 -5.79 -0.31 16.88
N TRP A 264 -6.86 -1.05 16.69
CA TRP A 264 -7.84 -0.79 15.62
C TRP A 264 -8.48 0.59 15.69
N GLN A 265 -8.51 1.22 16.88
CA GLN A 265 -9.04 2.58 17.06
C GLN A 265 -8.15 3.66 16.40
N ASP A 266 -6.88 3.36 16.19
CA ASP A 266 -5.93 4.26 15.56
C ASP A 266 -5.90 4.09 14.02
N VAL A 267 -6.61 3.09 13.48
CA VAL A 267 -6.62 2.79 12.04
C VAL A 267 -7.47 3.84 11.30
N ALA A 268 -6.82 4.56 10.41
CA ALA A 268 -7.43 5.64 9.63
C ALA A 268 -8.10 5.15 8.33
N GLN A 269 -7.62 4.04 7.76
CA GLN A 269 -8.18 3.43 6.54
C GLN A 269 -7.74 1.98 6.36
N ILE A 270 -8.56 1.20 5.66
CA ILE A 270 -8.30 -0.18 5.27
C ILE A 270 -8.52 -0.33 3.76
N ILE A 271 -7.58 -1.01 3.07
CA ILE A 271 -7.78 -1.52 1.71
C ILE A 271 -7.76 -3.04 1.78
N VAL A 272 -8.78 -3.66 1.20
CA VAL A 272 -8.94 -5.11 1.11
C VAL A 272 -8.85 -5.54 -0.35
N TYR A 273 -8.01 -6.51 -0.62
CA TYR A 273 -7.84 -7.14 -1.92
C TYR A 273 -8.52 -8.50 -1.91
N LEU A 274 -9.45 -8.71 -2.81
CA LEU A 274 -10.27 -9.91 -2.88
C LEU A 274 -10.00 -10.65 -4.19
N ARG A 275 -9.67 -11.94 -4.08
CA ARG A 275 -9.37 -12.78 -5.26
C ARG A 275 -10.63 -13.17 -6.04
N ARG A 276 -11.74 -13.43 -5.34
CA ARG A 276 -12.97 -13.94 -5.95
C ARG A 276 -14.17 -13.07 -5.63
N GLN A 277 -14.93 -12.74 -6.65
CA GLN A 277 -16.10 -11.87 -6.54
C GLN A 277 -17.22 -12.48 -5.66
N GLU A 278 -17.35 -13.81 -5.67
CA GLU A 278 -18.35 -14.52 -4.87
C GLU A 278 -18.13 -14.40 -3.36
N ASP A 279 -16.92 -14.10 -2.92
CA ASP A 279 -16.60 -13.94 -1.49
C ASP A 279 -17.03 -12.56 -0.92
N LEU A 280 -17.35 -11.61 -1.80
CA LEU A 280 -17.66 -10.22 -1.39
C LEU A 280 -18.80 -10.09 -0.38
N PRO A 281 -19.95 -10.76 -0.51
CA PRO A 281 -21.06 -10.57 0.44
C PRO A 281 -20.66 -10.89 1.87
N LEU A 282 -19.93 -12.01 2.07
CA LEU A 282 -19.46 -12.42 3.39
C LEU A 282 -18.38 -11.49 3.92
N VAL A 283 -17.37 -11.16 3.11
CA VAL A 283 -16.28 -10.28 3.52
C VAL A 283 -16.81 -8.89 3.88
N ARG A 284 -17.71 -8.33 3.08
CA ARG A 284 -18.35 -7.04 3.39
C ARG A 284 -19.09 -7.08 4.71
N ALA A 285 -19.88 -8.12 4.96
CA ALA A 285 -20.63 -8.27 6.21
C ALA A 285 -19.68 -8.34 7.42
N LEU A 286 -18.58 -9.09 7.33
CA LEU A 286 -17.57 -9.20 8.36
C LEU A 286 -16.90 -7.85 8.68
N PHE A 287 -16.43 -7.12 7.65
CA PHE A 287 -15.78 -5.82 7.83
C PHE A 287 -16.74 -4.76 8.36
N THR A 288 -17.96 -4.67 7.83
CA THR A 288 -18.97 -3.71 8.29
C THR A 288 -19.36 -3.97 9.76
N SER A 289 -19.45 -5.23 10.17
CA SER A 289 -19.76 -5.59 11.54
C SER A 289 -18.63 -5.27 12.52
N ARG A 290 -17.37 -5.51 12.13
CA ARG A 290 -16.22 -5.33 13.03
C ARG A 290 -15.70 -3.90 13.04
N PHE A 291 -15.72 -3.22 11.89
CA PHE A 291 -15.10 -1.92 11.69
C PHE A 291 -16.08 -0.91 11.05
N PRO A 292 -17.24 -0.65 11.70
CA PRO A 292 -18.27 0.20 11.10
C PRO A 292 -17.81 1.64 10.83
N ASP A 293 -16.85 2.13 11.62
CA ASP A 293 -16.38 3.52 11.58
C ASP A 293 -15.03 3.71 10.83
N ILE A 294 -14.39 2.61 10.40
CA ILE A 294 -13.13 2.71 9.67
C ILE A 294 -13.42 2.73 8.17
N PRO A 295 -12.99 3.77 7.44
CA PRO A 295 -13.10 3.80 5.98
C PRO A 295 -12.44 2.55 5.37
N THR A 296 -13.24 1.71 4.74
CA THR A 296 -12.79 0.43 4.17
C THR A 296 -13.16 0.36 2.70
N LEU A 297 -12.16 0.13 1.86
CA LEU A 297 -12.33 -0.10 0.44
C LEU A 297 -12.01 -1.56 0.10
N ILE A 298 -12.93 -2.26 -0.55
CA ILE A 298 -12.71 -3.61 -1.05
C ILE A 298 -12.59 -3.54 -2.58
N VAL A 299 -11.46 -3.98 -3.10
CA VAL A 299 -11.18 -4.04 -4.55
C VAL A 299 -10.88 -5.46 -4.99
N MET A 300 -11.06 -5.73 -6.27
CA MET A 300 -10.64 -6.98 -6.89
C MET A 300 -9.14 -6.91 -7.19
N GLY A 301 -8.39 -7.84 -6.63
CA GLY A 301 -6.96 -8.00 -6.85
C GLY A 301 -6.48 -9.33 -6.28
N LYS A 302 -5.87 -10.16 -7.12
CA LYS A 302 -5.33 -11.45 -6.66
C LYS A 302 -4.12 -11.23 -5.77
N VAL A 303 -4.05 -12.02 -4.72
CA VAL A 303 -2.89 -12.10 -3.83
C VAL A 303 -1.81 -12.94 -4.49
N CYS A 304 -0.55 -12.70 -4.15
CA CYS A 304 0.63 -13.29 -4.79
C CYS A 304 0.74 -14.83 -4.70
N ARG A 305 -0.12 -15.48 -3.91
CA ARG A 305 -0.25 -16.93 -3.84
C ARG A 305 -1.69 -17.36 -4.14
N PRO A 306 -1.92 -18.34 -5.03
CA PRO A 306 -3.26 -18.73 -5.44
C PRO A 306 -4.19 -19.16 -4.31
N ALA A 307 -3.67 -19.76 -3.25
CA ALA A 307 -4.46 -20.24 -2.12
C ALA A 307 -4.87 -19.13 -1.12
N TRP A 308 -4.31 -17.93 -1.22
CA TRP A 308 -4.80 -16.75 -0.49
C TRP A 308 -5.97 -16.13 -1.23
N LEU A 309 -7.10 -16.08 -0.57
CA LEU A 309 -8.36 -15.55 -1.10
C LEU A 309 -8.52 -14.06 -0.81
N ILE A 310 -7.83 -13.56 0.21
CA ILE A 310 -7.94 -12.20 0.71
C ILE A 310 -6.60 -11.72 1.26
N GLU A 311 -6.34 -10.44 1.09
CA GLU A 311 -5.25 -9.70 1.72
C GLU A 311 -5.75 -8.33 2.12
N MET A 312 -5.20 -7.73 3.17
CA MET A 312 -5.48 -6.35 3.51
C MET A 312 -4.20 -5.59 3.85
N GLU A 313 -4.26 -4.29 3.69
CA GLU A 313 -3.33 -3.34 4.26
C GLU A 313 -4.09 -2.25 5.00
N CYS A 314 -3.45 -1.59 5.92
CA CYS A 314 -4.03 -0.45 6.61
C CYS A 314 -2.97 0.57 7.01
N MET A 315 -3.45 1.75 7.34
CA MET A 315 -2.67 2.84 7.87
C MET A 315 -3.26 3.24 9.21
N ALA A 316 -2.43 3.38 10.23
CA ALA A 316 -2.84 3.87 11.53
C ALA A 316 -2.06 5.13 11.89
N ILE A 317 -2.73 6.09 12.54
CA ILE A 317 -2.13 7.35 12.95
C ILE A 317 -2.72 7.72 14.31
N TYR A 318 -1.85 8.02 15.27
CA TYR A 318 -2.27 8.57 16.53
C TYR A 318 -1.36 9.71 17.00
N ALA A 319 -1.94 10.67 17.72
CA ALA A 319 -1.18 11.76 18.32
C ALA A 319 -0.29 11.23 19.45
N LYS A 320 0.94 11.74 19.52
CA LYS A 320 1.79 11.48 20.67
C LYS A 320 1.34 12.42 21.80
N GLY A 321 0.95 11.81 22.92
CA GLY A 321 0.61 12.53 24.15
C GLY A 321 1.80 13.23 24.78
#